data_e2209ea6db120da85440659f1d4f1259
#
_entry.id   e2209ea6db120da85440659f1d4f1259
#
_cell.length_a   1.000
_cell.length_b   1.000
_cell.length_c   1.000
_cell.angle_alpha   90.00
_cell.angle_beta   90.00
_cell.angle_gamma   90.00
#
_symmetry.space_group_name_H-M   'P 1'
#
loop_
_entity.id
_entity.type
_entity.pdbx_description
1 polymer ?
#
loop_
_entity_poly.entity_id
_entity_poly.type
_entity_poly.pdbx_seq_one_letter_code
_entity_poly.pdbx_strand_id
1 'polypeptide(L)'
;MISFYNIPPIISVIQINALKLHIVRNFDIIINYCEKERKLFTMKKENNKKSASALIGAAFLMATSAIGPGFLTQTGKFTDSLHGSFGFVILISVILAAIVQLNVWRVLCVSGMRGQDVANKVLPGLGYVIAFLVVAGGLVFNIGNVGGGALGFNTLLGIPTTVGYFIAGAIAIIVFLSKNALSAMDNLTKILGGIMILVIFIVILIVQPPVGMAAKETIMPTASMGDIFPAILTLLGGTVGGYITFAGAHRLIDSGITGKENLKEINKSSVMGMGIATIVRIFLFLAVLGVVVATATSPAHTLDVANPTADAFLQGAGQIGYRFFGLVILCAAITSIVGCAYTSVSFLKTFSKTIEKNEKWFIVGFIAISTVCMALAGQPAVLLVLAGALNGLILPITLGVCLIASQKKSVMGEDYHHPVLLLVLGIVVVVVSGYLGITSLSSLSALFA
;
A
#
# COMPACT_ATOMS: atom_id res chain seq x y z
N MET A 1 12.74 93.17 -38.84
CA MET A 1 13.86 92.19 -38.91
C MET A 1 13.95 91.55 -37.57
N ILE A 2 13.39 90.34 -37.47
CA ILE A 2 13.28 89.55 -36.22
C ILE A 2 14.34 88.44 -36.32
N SER A 3 15.27 88.49 -35.38
CA SER A 3 16.38 87.52 -35.26
C SER A 3 15.86 86.19 -34.71
N PHE A 4 16.08 85.03 -35.42
CA PHE A 4 15.82 83.71 -34.97
C PHE A 4 16.88 83.29 -33.97
N TYR A 5 16.47 82.94 -32.76
CA TYR A 5 17.32 82.33 -31.76
C TYR A 5 17.63 80.87 -32.13
N ASN A 6 18.90 80.57 -32.28
CA ASN A 6 19.44 79.22 -32.40
C ASN A 6 19.38 78.45 -31.05
N ILE A 7 18.57 77.41 -30.95
CA ILE A 7 18.64 76.49 -29.88
C ILE A 7 19.68 75.43 -30.25
N PRO A 8 20.67 75.14 -29.42
CA PRO A 8 21.74 74.22 -29.77
C PRO A 8 21.21 72.75 -29.85
N PRO A 9 21.48 72.03 -30.95
CA PRO A 9 20.98 70.70 -31.22
C PRO A 9 21.55 69.60 -30.28
N ILE A 10 22.57 69.93 -29.47
CA ILE A 10 23.24 68.92 -28.55
C ILE A 10 22.43 68.60 -27.33
N ILE A 11 21.63 69.52 -26.76
CA ILE A 11 20.83 69.26 -25.55
C ILE A 11 19.65 68.38 -25.88
N SER A 12 19.04 68.41 -27.03
CA SER A 12 17.94 67.58 -27.46
C SER A 12 18.33 66.12 -27.70
N VAL A 13 19.54 65.86 -28.19
CA VAL A 13 20.08 64.54 -28.45
C VAL A 13 20.42 63.79 -27.12
N ILE A 14 20.98 64.53 -26.15
CA ILE A 14 21.34 64.00 -24.84
C ILE A 14 20.04 63.57 -24.06
N GLN A 15 19.02 64.43 -24.10
CA GLN A 15 17.76 64.15 -23.45
C GLN A 15 17.00 62.90 -24.08
N ILE A 16 17.01 62.81 -25.42
CA ILE A 16 16.45 61.71 -26.15
C ILE A 16 17.17 60.37 -25.84
N ASN A 17 18.48 60.40 -25.76
CA ASN A 17 19.30 59.24 -25.44
C ASN A 17 19.14 58.84 -23.97
N ALA A 18 19.04 59.77 -23.02
CA ALA A 18 18.75 59.50 -21.62
C ALA A 18 17.34 58.88 -21.45
N LEU A 19 16.34 59.37 -22.18
CA LEU A 19 14.98 58.83 -22.17
C LEU A 19 14.91 57.41 -22.77
N LYS A 20 15.63 57.18 -23.89
CA LYS A 20 15.78 55.85 -24.48
C LYS A 20 16.45 54.86 -23.51
N LEU A 21 17.53 55.30 -22.84
CA LEU A 21 18.22 54.43 -21.85
C LEU A 21 17.34 54.11 -20.66
N HIS A 22 16.51 55.03 -20.20
CA HIS A 22 15.56 54.83 -19.10
C HIS A 22 14.42 53.88 -19.49
N ILE A 23 13.92 54.00 -20.74
CA ILE A 23 12.89 53.11 -21.27
C ILE A 23 13.43 51.67 -21.43
N VAL A 24 14.62 51.49 -22.02
CA VAL A 24 15.25 50.19 -22.21
C VAL A 24 15.50 49.51 -20.87
N ARG A 25 16.05 50.26 -19.88
CA ARG A 25 16.33 49.73 -18.54
C ARG A 25 15.05 49.30 -17.80
N ASN A 26 13.97 50.06 -17.95
CA ASN A 26 12.67 49.66 -17.36
C ASN A 26 12.05 48.46 -18.09
N PHE A 27 12.24 48.35 -19.40
CA PHE A 27 11.80 47.18 -20.17
C PHE A 27 12.56 45.91 -19.76
N ASP A 28 13.88 45.99 -19.55
CA ASP A 28 14.70 44.87 -19.09
C ASP A 28 14.30 44.43 -17.67
N ILE A 29 13.95 45.35 -16.78
CA ILE A 29 13.47 45.07 -15.44
C ILE A 29 12.11 44.30 -15.52
N ILE A 30 11.20 44.76 -16.38
CA ILE A 30 9.87 44.11 -16.58
C ILE A 30 10.05 42.71 -17.18
N ILE A 31 10.91 42.56 -18.20
CA ILE A 31 11.18 41.26 -18.82
C ILE A 31 11.76 40.28 -17.79
N ASN A 32 12.77 40.70 -17.01
CA ASN A 32 13.37 39.87 -15.98
C ASN A 32 12.35 39.48 -14.88
N TYR A 33 11.45 40.40 -14.51
CA TYR A 33 10.37 40.11 -13.56
C TYR A 33 9.38 39.07 -14.14
N CYS A 34 8.93 39.25 -15.37
CA CYS A 34 8.05 38.33 -16.08
C CYS A 34 8.68 36.94 -16.26
N GLU A 35 9.98 36.86 -16.58
CA GLU A 35 10.69 35.58 -16.67
C GLU A 35 10.81 34.89 -15.31
N LYS A 36 11.10 35.66 -14.26
CA LYS A 36 11.14 35.13 -12.88
C LYS A 36 9.79 34.58 -12.43
N GLU A 37 8.70 35.31 -12.65
CA GLU A 37 7.34 34.88 -12.39
C GLU A 37 6.96 33.63 -13.21
N ARG A 38 7.32 33.63 -14.50
CA ARG A 38 7.09 32.46 -15.37
C ARG A 38 7.85 31.21 -14.88
N LYS A 39 9.12 31.38 -14.48
CA LYS A 39 9.92 30.29 -13.90
C LYS A 39 9.30 29.79 -12.59
N LEU A 40 8.91 30.70 -11.70
CA LEU A 40 8.22 30.36 -10.44
C LEU A 40 6.90 29.63 -10.69
N PHE A 41 6.09 30.10 -11.64
CA PHE A 41 4.82 29.44 -12.00
C PHE A 41 5.05 28.04 -12.59
N THR A 42 6.06 27.89 -13.46
CA THR A 42 6.42 26.60 -14.07
C THR A 42 6.93 25.63 -13.01
N MET A 43 7.82 26.06 -12.10
CA MET A 43 8.32 25.27 -10.99
C MET A 43 7.21 24.85 -10.03
N LYS A 44 6.27 25.77 -9.70
CA LYS A 44 5.11 25.46 -8.84
C LYS A 44 4.18 24.43 -9.49
N LYS A 45 3.94 24.54 -10.80
CA LYS A 45 3.13 23.57 -11.56
C LYS A 45 3.80 22.19 -11.63
N GLU A 46 5.11 22.15 -11.78
CA GLU A 46 5.88 20.91 -11.83
C GLU A 46 5.96 20.23 -10.46
N ASN A 47 6.15 21.00 -9.39
CA ASN A 47 6.11 20.51 -8.01
C ASN A 47 4.71 19.96 -7.64
N ASN A 48 3.64 20.67 -8.01
CA ASN A 48 2.27 20.18 -7.79
C ASN A 48 2.00 18.87 -8.54
N LYS A 49 2.51 18.72 -9.77
CA LYS A 49 2.36 17.50 -10.56
C LYS A 49 3.15 16.33 -9.94
N LYS A 50 4.37 16.57 -9.47
CA LYS A 50 5.18 15.56 -8.76
C LYS A 50 4.53 15.14 -7.44
N SER A 51 4.02 16.10 -6.66
CA SER A 51 3.31 15.83 -5.41
C SER A 51 2.05 15.00 -5.65
N ALA A 52 1.21 15.36 -6.63
CA ALA A 52 0.00 14.60 -6.97
C ALA A 52 0.34 13.16 -7.41
N SER A 53 1.40 12.97 -8.20
CA SER A 53 1.84 11.63 -8.60
C SER A 53 2.32 10.79 -7.42
N ALA A 54 3.01 11.38 -6.45
CA ALA A 54 3.49 10.70 -5.25
C ALA A 54 2.33 10.32 -4.32
N LEU A 55 1.33 11.20 -4.14
CA LEU A 55 0.12 10.92 -3.36
C LEU A 55 -0.68 9.74 -3.94
N ILE A 56 -0.88 9.74 -5.25
CA ILE A 56 -1.55 8.63 -5.95
C ILE A 56 -0.67 7.35 -5.86
N GLY A 57 0.64 7.47 -6.06
CA GLY A 57 1.58 6.35 -5.94
C GLY A 57 1.55 5.71 -4.56
N ALA A 58 1.55 6.52 -3.49
CA ALA A 58 1.46 6.03 -2.11
C ALA A 58 0.13 5.31 -1.83
N ALA A 59 -0.99 5.86 -2.34
CA ALA A 59 -2.31 5.22 -2.21
C ALA A 59 -2.36 3.86 -2.93
N PHE A 60 -1.87 3.78 -4.16
CA PHE A 60 -1.83 2.51 -4.89
C PHE A 60 -0.84 1.52 -4.29
N LEU A 61 0.33 1.97 -3.81
CA LEU A 61 1.30 1.13 -3.14
C LEU A 61 0.70 0.47 -1.88
N MET A 62 -0.01 1.26 -1.06
CA MET A 62 -0.75 0.73 0.08
C MET A 62 -1.84 -0.23 -0.36
N ALA A 63 -2.69 0.17 -1.30
CA ALA A 63 -3.80 -0.65 -1.78
C ALA A 63 -3.32 -2.00 -2.33
N THR A 64 -2.33 -2.01 -3.23
CA THR A 64 -1.80 -3.24 -3.82
C THR A 64 -1.04 -4.10 -2.80
N SER A 65 -0.41 -3.51 -1.78
CA SER A 65 0.17 -4.25 -0.67
C SER A 65 -0.91 -4.95 0.18
N ALA A 66 -2.06 -4.28 0.39
CA ALA A 66 -3.18 -4.79 1.16
C ALA A 66 -4.03 -5.85 0.42
N ILE A 67 -4.01 -5.85 -0.91
CA ILE A 67 -4.69 -6.82 -1.78
C ILE A 67 -3.70 -7.75 -2.48
N GLY A 68 -2.58 -8.02 -1.83
CA GLY A 68 -1.57 -8.97 -2.29
C GLY A 68 -2.06 -10.41 -2.34
N PRO A 69 -1.20 -11.36 -2.77
CA PRO A 69 -1.55 -12.77 -2.88
C PRO A 69 -2.13 -13.37 -1.61
N GLY A 70 -1.70 -12.87 -0.43
CA GLY A 70 -2.24 -13.27 0.86
C GLY A 70 -3.74 -13.06 0.97
N PHE A 71 -4.22 -11.86 0.63
CA PHE A 71 -5.65 -11.57 0.62
C PHE A 71 -6.39 -12.41 -0.44
N LEU A 72 -5.83 -12.56 -1.65
CA LEU A 72 -6.44 -13.35 -2.70
C LEU A 72 -6.68 -14.80 -2.26
N THR A 73 -5.67 -15.43 -1.66
CA THR A 73 -5.76 -16.80 -1.13
C THR A 73 -6.72 -16.91 0.07
N GLN A 74 -6.66 -15.93 1.00
CA GLN A 74 -7.55 -15.86 2.16
C GLN A 74 -9.02 -15.71 1.73
N THR A 75 -9.29 -14.93 0.68
CA THR A 75 -10.65 -14.77 0.16
C THR A 75 -11.23 -16.10 -0.33
N GLY A 76 -10.48 -16.90 -1.09
CA GLY A 76 -10.93 -18.23 -1.49
C GLY A 76 -11.24 -19.10 -0.29
N LYS A 77 -10.26 -19.25 0.62
CA LYS A 77 -10.37 -20.09 1.80
C LYS A 77 -11.52 -19.70 2.73
N PHE A 78 -11.62 -18.41 3.08
CA PHE A 78 -12.65 -17.97 4.02
C PHE A 78 -14.03 -17.83 3.39
N THR A 79 -14.16 -17.58 2.09
CA THR A 79 -15.46 -17.63 1.42
C THR A 79 -15.97 -19.06 1.35
N ASP A 80 -15.10 -20.03 1.12
CA ASP A 80 -15.47 -21.45 1.12
C ASP A 80 -15.97 -21.92 2.49
N SER A 81 -15.28 -21.52 3.57
CA SER A 81 -15.63 -21.93 4.94
C SER A 81 -16.77 -21.11 5.58
N LEU A 82 -16.89 -19.82 5.29
CA LEU A 82 -17.81 -18.88 5.93
C LEU A 82 -18.96 -18.44 5.02
N HIS A 83 -18.92 -18.79 3.74
CA HIS A 83 -19.90 -18.38 2.72
C HIS A 83 -20.15 -16.85 2.74
N GLY A 84 -21.42 -16.44 2.76
CA GLY A 84 -21.82 -15.03 2.81
C GLY A 84 -21.33 -14.29 4.05
N SER A 85 -21.12 -14.99 5.18
CA SER A 85 -20.63 -14.42 6.44
C SER A 85 -19.19 -13.87 6.35
N PHE A 86 -18.42 -14.25 5.32
CA PHE A 86 -17.12 -13.62 5.06
C PHE A 86 -17.26 -12.12 4.69
N GLY A 87 -18.43 -11.70 4.18
CA GLY A 87 -18.77 -10.28 4.00
C GLY A 87 -18.69 -9.48 5.31
N PHE A 88 -19.17 -10.05 6.44
CA PHE A 88 -19.04 -9.44 7.76
C PHE A 88 -17.56 -9.31 8.19
N VAL A 89 -16.76 -10.35 7.94
CA VAL A 89 -15.30 -10.31 8.21
C VAL A 89 -14.64 -9.17 7.44
N ILE A 90 -14.98 -9.00 6.15
CA ILE A 90 -14.49 -7.90 5.33
C ILE A 90 -14.91 -6.55 5.91
N LEU A 91 -16.20 -6.37 6.24
CA LEU A 91 -16.74 -5.12 6.77
C LEU A 91 -15.99 -4.69 8.03
N ILE A 92 -15.89 -5.59 9.03
CA ILE A 92 -15.20 -5.29 10.28
C ILE A 92 -13.71 -5.00 10.04
N SER A 93 -13.04 -5.83 9.24
CA SER A 93 -11.61 -5.64 8.93
C SER A 93 -11.34 -4.32 8.20
N VAL A 94 -12.21 -3.88 7.31
CA VAL A 94 -12.08 -2.60 6.61
C VAL A 94 -12.24 -1.41 7.56
N ILE A 95 -13.23 -1.47 8.47
CA ILE A 95 -13.44 -0.42 9.48
C ILE A 95 -12.20 -0.31 10.39
N LEU A 96 -11.75 -1.44 10.94
CA LEU A 96 -10.56 -1.47 11.80
C LEU A 96 -9.31 -1.00 11.05
N ALA A 97 -9.13 -1.45 9.82
CA ALA A 97 -7.99 -1.06 8.98
C ALA A 97 -7.98 0.43 8.64
N ALA A 98 -9.14 1.03 8.37
CA ALA A 98 -9.24 2.48 8.12
C ALA A 98 -8.84 3.30 9.34
N ILE A 99 -9.23 2.87 10.55
CA ILE A 99 -8.83 3.51 11.81
C ILE A 99 -7.31 3.41 12.01
N VAL A 100 -6.72 2.22 11.79
CA VAL A 100 -5.26 2.01 11.86
C VAL A 100 -4.53 2.92 10.90
N GLN A 101 -4.94 2.86 9.64
CA GLN A 101 -4.30 3.59 8.54
C GLN A 101 -4.30 5.12 8.79
N LEU A 102 -5.44 5.68 9.18
CA LEU A 102 -5.56 7.11 9.46
C LEU A 102 -4.71 7.55 10.67
N ASN A 103 -4.62 6.74 11.74
CA ASN A 103 -3.76 7.02 12.88
C ASN A 103 -2.28 6.99 12.47
N VAL A 104 -1.84 5.89 11.86
CA VAL A 104 -0.42 5.68 11.53
C VAL A 104 0.06 6.71 10.52
N TRP A 105 -0.68 6.95 9.43
CA TRP A 105 -0.25 7.91 8.41
C TRP A 105 -0.17 9.35 8.93
N ARG A 106 -1.11 9.74 9.79
CA ARG A 106 -1.06 11.07 10.45
C ARG A 106 0.20 11.21 11.28
N VAL A 107 0.51 10.22 12.13
CA VAL A 107 1.67 10.29 13.02
C VAL A 107 2.98 10.33 12.23
N LEU A 108 3.16 9.43 11.28
CA LEU A 108 4.40 9.35 10.52
C LEU A 108 4.59 10.57 9.60
N CYS A 109 3.58 10.91 8.81
CA CYS A 109 3.73 11.97 7.83
C CYS A 109 3.78 13.36 8.48
N VAL A 110 2.99 13.62 9.54
CA VAL A 110 3.07 14.91 10.24
C VAL A 110 4.42 15.09 10.94
N SER A 111 4.92 14.05 11.59
CA SER A 111 6.25 14.10 12.23
C SER A 111 7.41 14.08 11.22
N GLY A 112 7.17 13.63 9.98
CA GLY A 112 8.21 13.42 8.98
C GLY A 112 9.17 12.27 9.33
N MET A 113 8.81 11.44 10.32
CA MET A 113 9.66 10.36 10.83
C MET A 113 9.13 8.99 10.41
N ARG A 114 10.05 8.04 10.16
CA ARG A 114 9.68 6.64 9.91
C ARG A 114 9.22 5.95 11.18
N GLY A 115 8.54 4.82 11.05
CA GLY A 115 7.95 4.10 12.19
C GLY A 115 8.94 3.75 13.30
N GLN A 116 10.16 3.33 12.97
CA GLN A 116 11.21 3.04 13.94
C GLN A 116 11.75 4.30 14.66
N ASP A 117 11.79 5.44 13.97
CA ASP A 117 12.24 6.71 14.56
C ASP A 117 11.21 7.25 15.53
N VAL A 118 9.91 7.16 15.13
CA VAL A 118 8.79 7.47 16.02
C VAL A 118 8.84 6.61 17.27
N ALA A 119 9.08 5.31 17.15
CA ALA A 119 9.17 4.38 18.26
C ALA A 119 10.34 4.73 19.20
N ASN A 120 11.51 5.10 18.68
CA ASN A 120 12.65 5.55 19.46
C ASN A 120 12.40 6.89 20.18
N LYS A 121 11.55 7.75 19.66
CA LYS A 121 11.09 8.96 20.36
C LYS A 121 10.08 8.66 21.47
N VAL A 122 9.32 7.57 21.34
CA VAL A 122 8.43 7.09 22.41
C VAL A 122 9.23 6.51 23.57
N LEU A 123 10.13 5.59 23.26
CA LEU A 123 11.04 4.96 24.21
C LEU A 123 12.35 4.63 23.50
N PRO A 124 13.51 5.10 24.01
CA PRO A 124 14.81 4.77 23.43
C PRO A 124 15.00 3.25 23.33
N GLY A 125 15.42 2.77 22.15
CA GLY A 125 15.58 1.34 21.86
C GLY A 125 14.34 0.64 21.30
N LEU A 126 13.13 1.16 21.50
CA LEU A 126 11.89 0.56 21.00
C LEU A 126 11.86 0.50 19.46
N GLY A 127 12.53 1.43 18.79
CA GLY A 127 12.64 1.42 17.32
C GLY A 127 13.30 0.17 16.75
N TYR A 128 14.27 -0.43 17.47
CA TYR A 128 14.86 -1.70 17.06
C TYR A 128 13.88 -2.86 17.16
N VAL A 129 13.04 -2.88 18.20
CA VAL A 129 12.00 -3.89 18.37
C VAL A 129 10.97 -3.78 17.26
N ILE A 130 10.46 -2.57 16.99
CA ILE A 130 9.49 -2.32 15.91
C ILE A 130 10.08 -2.69 14.55
N ALA A 131 11.33 -2.29 14.28
CA ALA A 131 11.99 -2.65 13.03
C ALA A 131 12.15 -4.16 12.88
N PHE A 132 12.58 -4.85 13.93
CA PHE A 132 12.69 -6.31 13.91
C PHE A 132 11.33 -6.98 13.58
N LEU A 133 10.27 -6.59 14.32
CA LEU A 133 8.92 -7.15 14.10
C LEU A 133 8.42 -6.90 12.67
N VAL A 134 8.55 -5.65 12.18
CA VAL A 134 8.07 -5.28 10.84
C VAL A 134 8.90 -5.94 9.74
N VAL A 135 10.22 -6.02 9.90
CA VAL A 135 11.12 -6.65 8.92
C VAL A 135 10.92 -8.17 8.88
N ALA A 136 10.82 -8.82 10.05
CA ALA A 136 10.54 -10.25 10.14
C ALA A 136 9.16 -10.61 9.58
N GLY A 137 8.12 -9.88 9.99
CA GLY A 137 6.76 -10.04 9.42
C GLY A 137 6.71 -9.76 7.93
N GLY A 138 7.44 -8.73 7.48
CA GLY A 138 7.59 -8.40 6.07
C GLY A 138 8.32 -9.51 5.30
N LEU A 139 9.34 -10.14 5.88
CA LEU A 139 10.05 -11.26 5.24
C LEU A 139 9.10 -12.45 5.01
N VAL A 140 8.33 -12.83 6.03
CA VAL A 140 7.34 -13.93 5.90
C VAL A 140 6.30 -13.58 4.82
N PHE A 141 5.80 -12.34 4.79
CA PHE A 141 4.91 -11.88 3.71
C PHE A 141 5.57 -11.94 2.35
N ASN A 142 6.82 -11.51 2.24
CA ASN A 142 7.49 -11.45 0.95
C ASN A 142 7.82 -12.84 0.40
N ILE A 143 8.13 -13.79 1.27
CA ILE A 143 8.25 -15.22 0.90
C ILE A 143 6.92 -15.69 0.30
N GLY A 144 5.79 -15.45 0.98
CA GLY A 144 4.46 -15.76 0.45
C GLY A 144 4.13 -15.04 -0.85
N ASN A 145 4.49 -13.76 -0.99
CA ASN A 145 4.25 -13.00 -2.22
C ASN A 145 5.01 -13.57 -3.43
N VAL A 146 6.26 -14.01 -3.24
CA VAL A 146 7.02 -14.73 -4.28
C VAL A 146 6.29 -16.03 -4.67
N GLY A 147 5.78 -16.76 -3.68
CA GLY A 147 4.94 -17.93 -3.89
C GLY A 147 3.67 -17.63 -4.68
N GLY A 148 2.98 -16.54 -4.33
CA GLY A 148 1.81 -16.06 -5.07
C GLY A 148 2.13 -15.70 -6.52
N GLY A 149 3.31 -15.13 -6.79
CA GLY A 149 3.79 -14.88 -8.14
C GLY A 149 3.98 -16.17 -8.95
N ALA A 150 4.53 -17.19 -8.32
CA ALA A 150 4.68 -18.51 -8.95
C ALA A 150 3.32 -19.18 -9.23
N LEU A 151 2.37 -19.09 -8.29
CA LEU A 151 0.99 -19.54 -8.54
C LEU A 151 0.36 -18.79 -9.71
N GLY A 152 0.62 -17.48 -9.82
CA GLY A 152 0.16 -16.66 -10.95
C GLY A 152 0.76 -17.14 -12.29
N PHE A 153 2.05 -17.38 -12.35
CA PHE A 153 2.71 -17.93 -13.56
C PHE A 153 2.20 -19.33 -13.90
N ASN A 154 1.99 -20.18 -12.89
CA ASN A 154 1.43 -21.51 -13.10
C ASN A 154 0.00 -21.43 -13.64
N THR A 155 -0.88 -20.65 -12.99
CA THR A 155 -2.29 -20.50 -13.38
C THR A 155 -2.43 -19.85 -14.76
N LEU A 156 -1.62 -18.81 -15.08
CA LEU A 156 -1.72 -18.06 -16.32
C LEU A 156 -1.07 -18.79 -17.51
N LEU A 157 0.14 -19.34 -17.32
CA LEU A 157 0.99 -19.84 -18.39
C LEU A 157 1.32 -21.33 -18.30
N GLY A 158 0.95 -22.01 -17.19
CA GLY A 158 1.30 -23.40 -16.94
C GLY A 158 2.78 -23.62 -16.54
N ILE A 159 3.50 -22.55 -16.15
CA ILE A 159 4.90 -22.64 -15.73
C ILE A 159 4.98 -23.37 -14.38
N PRO A 160 5.88 -24.35 -14.19
CA PRO A 160 6.09 -25.00 -12.90
C PRO A 160 6.36 -23.96 -11.79
N THR A 161 5.74 -24.12 -10.61
CA THR A 161 5.86 -23.18 -9.49
C THR A 161 7.31 -22.97 -9.06
N THR A 162 8.15 -24.00 -9.10
CA THR A 162 9.57 -23.91 -8.78
C THR A 162 10.32 -22.92 -9.67
N VAL A 163 10.00 -22.88 -10.96
CA VAL A 163 10.55 -21.91 -11.92
C VAL A 163 9.90 -20.54 -11.68
N GLY A 164 8.60 -20.53 -11.41
CA GLY A 164 7.81 -19.33 -11.15
C GLY A 164 8.36 -18.49 -9.99
N TYR A 165 8.89 -19.09 -8.92
CA TYR A 165 9.52 -18.38 -7.80
C TYR A 165 10.66 -17.47 -8.27
N PHE A 166 11.57 -18.02 -9.07
CA PHE A 166 12.74 -17.29 -9.58
C PHE A 166 12.34 -16.21 -10.58
N ILE A 167 11.35 -16.48 -11.46
CA ILE A 167 10.85 -15.48 -12.41
C ILE A 167 10.22 -14.30 -11.67
N ALA A 168 9.36 -14.55 -10.68
CA ALA A 168 8.70 -13.50 -9.88
C ALA A 168 9.73 -12.64 -9.12
N GLY A 169 10.71 -13.28 -8.47
CA GLY A 169 11.81 -12.60 -7.80
C GLY A 169 12.65 -11.76 -8.75
N ALA A 170 13.02 -12.32 -9.91
CA ALA A 170 13.81 -11.61 -10.91
C ALA A 170 13.11 -10.36 -11.46
N ILE A 171 11.80 -10.44 -11.78
CA ILE A 171 11.02 -9.29 -12.25
C ILE A 171 11.01 -8.19 -11.18
N ALA A 172 10.77 -8.54 -9.91
CA ALA A 172 10.77 -7.57 -8.82
C ALA A 172 12.15 -6.92 -8.62
N ILE A 173 13.24 -7.66 -8.74
CA ILE A 173 14.62 -7.15 -8.68
C ILE A 173 14.88 -6.17 -9.82
N ILE A 174 14.47 -6.49 -11.06
CA ILE A 174 14.66 -5.62 -12.23
C ILE A 174 14.03 -4.25 -12.02
N VAL A 175 12.86 -4.18 -11.35
CA VAL A 175 12.21 -2.91 -11.02
C VAL A 175 13.13 -2.01 -10.18
N PHE A 176 13.79 -2.56 -9.16
CA PHE A 176 14.72 -1.81 -8.30
C PHE A 176 16.09 -1.56 -8.95
N LEU A 177 16.48 -2.33 -9.94
CA LEU A 177 17.70 -2.10 -10.71
C LEU A 177 17.53 -0.95 -11.71
N SER A 178 16.32 -0.50 -11.99
CA SER A 178 16.06 0.65 -12.86
C SER A 178 16.65 1.95 -12.29
N LYS A 179 17.00 2.91 -13.18
CA LYS A 179 17.57 4.20 -12.78
C LYS A 179 16.61 5.05 -11.92
N ASN A 180 15.29 4.89 -12.12
CA ASN A 180 14.23 5.61 -11.41
C ASN A 180 13.33 4.63 -10.66
N ALA A 181 13.88 3.84 -9.73
CA ALA A 181 13.19 2.75 -9.04
C ALA A 181 11.85 3.16 -8.40
N LEU A 182 11.79 4.31 -7.69
CA LEU A 182 10.55 4.79 -7.08
C LEU A 182 9.45 5.12 -8.10
N SER A 183 9.83 5.76 -9.22
CA SER A 183 8.86 6.05 -10.29
C SER A 183 8.42 4.78 -11.02
N ALA A 184 9.34 3.83 -11.23
CA ALA A 184 9.03 2.53 -11.81
C ALA A 184 8.06 1.75 -10.91
N MET A 185 8.29 1.73 -9.59
CA MET A 185 7.42 1.13 -8.59
C MET A 185 6.02 1.77 -8.61
N ASP A 186 5.93 3.11 -8.57
CA ASP A 186 4.65 3.83 -8.61
C ASP A 186 3.84 3.53 -9.89
N ASN A 187 4.51 3.48 -11.04
CA ASN A 187 3.84 3.20 -12.31
C ASN A 187 3.40 1.73 -12.40
N LEU A 188 4.27 0.82 -11.96
CA LEU A 188 3.95 -0.60 -11.91
C LEU A 188 2.69 -0.86 -11.06
N THR A 189 2.65 -0.33 -9.83
CA THR A 189 1.51 -0.51 -8.92
C THR A 189 0.21 0.07 -9.47
N LYS A 190 0.26 1.23 -10.14
CA LYS A 190 -0.93 1.85 -10.77
C LYS A 190 -1.46 1.00 -11.93
N ILE A 191 -0.58 0.56 -12.84
CA ILE A 191 -0.97 -0.18 -14.03
C ILE A 191 -1.48 -1.58 -13.65
N LEU A 192 -0.71 -2.33 -12.86
CA LEU A 192 -1.08 -3.69 -12.47
C LEU A 192 -2.31 -3.70 -11.55
N GLY A 193 -2.40 -2.72 -10.63
CA GLY A 193 -3.60 -2.55 -9.79
C GLY A 193 -4.85 -2.23 -10.62
N GLY A 194 -4.74 -1.40 -11.64
CA GLY A 194 -5.84 -1.11 -12.56
C GLY A 194 -6.28 -2.33 -13.37
N ILE A 195 -5.33 -3.09 -13.91
CA ILE A 195 -5.61 -4.35 -14.63
C ILE A 195 -6.32 -5.34 -13.71
N MET A 196 -5.85 -5.50 -12.48
CA MET A 196 -6.45 -6.41 -11.49
C MET A 196 -7.91 -6.06 -11.21
N ILE A 197 -8.23 -4.78 -10.98
CA ILE A 197 -9.61 -4.33 -10.74
C ILE A 197 -10.50 -4.65 -11.94
N LEU A 198 -10.03 -4.34 -13.15
CA LEU A 198 -10.78 -4.59 -14.38
C LEU A 198 -11.08 -6.07 -14.58
N VAL A 199 -10.08 -6.93 -14.39
CA VAL A 199 -10.24 -8.38 -14.58
C VAL A 199 -11.22 -8.97 -13.56
N ILE A 200 -11.10 -8.62 -12.28
CA ILE A 200 -12.05 -9.10 -11.25
C ILE A 200 -13.47 -8.64 -11.56
N PHE A 201 -13.65 -7.40 -12.00
CA PHE A 201 -14.97 -6.88 -12.39
C PHE A 201 -15.58 -7.66 -13.56
N ILE A 202 -14.80 -8.01 -14.59
CA ILE A 202 -15.28 -8.84 -15.70
C ILE A 202 -15.74 -10.21 -15.19
N VAL A 203 -14.99 -10.84 -14.26
CA VAL A 203 -15.36 -12.15 -13.70
C VAL A 203 -16.67 -12.08 -12.90
N ILE A 204 -16.91 -11.01 -12.13
CA ILE A 204 -18.19 -10.81 -11.42
C ILE A 204 -19.38 -10.85 -12.41
N LEU A 205 -19.23 -10.19 -13.56
CA LEU A 205 -20.29 -10.17 -14.59
C LEU A 205 -20.58 -11.56 -15.16
N ILE A 206 -19.56 -12.42 -15.23
CA ILE A 206 -19.68 -13.81 -15.72
C ILE A 206 -20.36 -14.68 -14.68
N VAL A 207 -19.91 -14.59 -13.41
CA VAL A 207 -20.32 -15.49 -12.31
C VAL A 207 -21.70 -15.15 -11.74
N GLN A 208 -22.17 -13.91 -11.86
CA GLN A 208 -23.46 -13.41 -11.35
C GLN A 208 -23.71 -13.77 -9.89
N PRO A 209 -22.92 -13.24 -8.94
CA PRO A 209 -22.96 -13.62 -7.52
C PRO A 209 -24.31 -13.32 -6.86
N PRO A 210 -24.71 -14.05 -5.79
CA PRO A 210 -25.91 -13.81 -5.01
C PRO A 210 -25.78 -12.57 -4.12
N VAL A 211 -25.82 -11.36 -4.70
CA VAL A 211 -25.58 -10.10 -4.00
C VAL A 211 -26.51 -9.89 -2.80
N GLY A 212 -27.77 -10.30 -2.91
CA GLY A 212 -28.76 -10.18 -1.83
C GLY A 212 -28.35 -11.02 -0.59
N MET A 213 -27.87 -12.24 -0.77
CA MET A 213 -27.35 -13.09 0.29
C MET A 213 -26.08 -12.47 0.89
N ALA A 214 -25.13 -12.03 0.04
CA ALA A 214 -23.90 -11.39 0.47
C ALA A 214 -24.20 -10.17 1.36
N ALA A 215 -25.11 -9.28 0.94
CA ALA A 215 -25.49 -8.09 1.69
C ALA A 215 -26.13 -8.42 3.03
N LYS A 216 -27.05 -9.42 3.07
CA LYS A 216 -27.71 -9.86 4.30
C LYS A 216 -26.70 -10.40 5.31
N GLU A 217 -25.82 -11.31 4.90
CA GLU A 217 -24.86 -11.94 5.79
C GLU A 217 -23.66 -11.04 6.14
N THR A 218 -23.41 -9.99 5.35
CA THR A 218 -22.47 -8.92 5.74
C THR A 218 -22.94 -8.16 6.98
N ILE A 219 -24.26 -8.08 7.24
CA ILE A 219 -24.81 -7.39 8.42
C ILE A 219 -25.15 -8.37 9.52
N MET A 220 -25.70 -9.54 9.15
CA MET A 220 -26.16 -10.60 10.05
C MET A 220 -25.49 -11.92 9.67
N PRO A 221 -24.24 -12.15 10.11
CA PRO A 221 -23.51 -13.37 9.77
C PRO A 221 -24.19 -14.60 10.37
N THR A 222 -24.18 -15.70 9.63
CA THR A 222 -24.72 -16.99 10.04
C THR A 222 -23.65 -17.93 10.60
N ALA A 223 -22.38 -17.67 10.27
CA ALA A 223 -21.24 -18.45 10.79
C ALA A 223 -20.96 -18.16 12.27
N SER A 224 -20.30 -19.10 12.94
CA SER A 224 -19.96 -18.97 14.36
C SER A 224 -18.92 -17.87 14.60
N MET A 225 -18.99 -17.19 15.74
CA MET A 225 -17.97 -16.19 16.10
C MET A 225 -16.60 -16.84 16.32
N GLY A 226 -16.55 -18.12 16.66
CA GLY A 226 -15.30 -18.90 16.78
C GLY A 226 -14.53 -18.98 15.46
N ASP A 227 -15.24 -19.05 14.33
CA ASP A 227 -14.66 -19.11 12.99
C ASP A 227 -14.41 -17.69 12.41
N ILE A 228 -15.29 -16.74 12.77
CA ILE A 228 -15.21 -15.34 12.31
C ILE A 228 -13.99 -14.62 12.89
N PHE A 229 -13.70 -14.76 14.18
CA PHE A 229 -12.63 -14.01 14.85
C PHE A 229 -11.22 -14.31 14.30
N PRO A 230 -10.81 -15.56 14.08
CA PRO A 230 -9.53 -15.85 13.43
C PRO A 230 -9.44 -15.29 12.00
N ALA A 231 -10.57 -15.33 11.27
CA ALA A 231 -10.63 -14.77 9.92
C ALA A 231 -10.47 -13.23 9.93
N ILE A 232 -11.10 -12.51 10.89
CA ILE A 232 -10.90 -11.04 11.07
C ILE A 232 -9.44 -10.75 11.38
N LEU A 233 -8.81 -11.45 12.33
CA LEU A 233 -7.40 -11.22 12.67
C LEU A 233 -6.47 -11.43 11.46
N THR A 234 -6.65 -12.55 10.76
CA THR A 234 -5.84 -12.91 9.61
C THR A 234 -6.01 -11.89 8.48
N LEU A 235 -7.24 -11.47 8.20
CA LEU A 235 -7.54 -10.47 7.18
C LEU A 235 -7.03 -9.08 7.57
N LEU A 236 -7.17 -8.69 8.85
CA LEU A 236 -6.66 -7.43 9.37
C LEU A 236 -5.13 -7.37 9.29
N GLY A 237 -4.45 -8.44 9.68
CA GLY A 237 -3.00 -8.58 9.57
C GLY A 237 -2.52 -8.55 8.12
N GLY A 238 -3.26 -9.20 7.22
CA GLY A 238 -3.01 -9.15 5.76
C GLY A 238 -3.32 -7.80 5.10
N THR A 239 -3.94 -6.87 5.83
CA THR A 239 -4.39 -5.58 5.29
C THR A 239 -3.56 -4.39 5.78
N VAL A 240 -3.32 -4.33 7.09
CA VAL A 240 -2.64 -3.22 7.78
C VAL A 240 -1.62 -3.72 8.79
N GLY A 241 -1.39 -5.02 8.88
CA GLY A 241 -0.36 -5.60 9.72
C GLY A 241 1.05 -5.42 9.13
N GLY A 242 2.05 -5.53 10.00
CA GLY A 242 3.45 -5.48 9.62
C GLY A 242 3.81 -4.26 8.78
N TYR A 243 4.39 -4.48 7.62
CA TYR A 243 4.88 -3.43 6.72
C TYR A 243 3.77 -2.64 6.00
N ILE A 244 2.59 -3.23 5.82
CA ILE A 244 1.56 -2.73 4.88
C ILE A 244 1.07 -1.33 5.25
N THR A 245 0.74 -1.11 6.53
CA THR A 245 0.26 0.20 7.00
C THR A 245 1.30 1.30 6.85
N PHE A 246 2.59 0.95 6.84
CA PHE A 246 3.70 1.89 6.70
C PHE A 246 4.07 2.20 5.25
N ALA A 247 3.75 1.31 4.32
CA ALA A 247 4.22 1.37 2.93
C ALA A 247 3.95 2.73 2.26
N GLY A 248 2.72 3.19 2.26
CA GLY A 248 2.38 4.47 1.66
C GLY A 248 2.88 5.67 2.46
N ALA A 249 2.88 5.62 3.81
CA ALA A 249 3.41 6.69 4.65
C ALA A 249 4.91 6.90 4.41
N HIS A 250 5.71 5.83 4.38
CA HIS A 250 7.14 5.92 4.08
C HIS A 250 7.38 6.44 2.66
N ARG A 251 6.53 6.07 1.70
CA ARG A 251 6.59 6.60 0.33
C ARG A 251 6.32 8.11 0.28
N LEU A 252 5.37 8.62 1.09
CA LEU A 252 5.12 10.06 1.20
C LEU A 252 6.30 10.79 1.85
N ILE A 253 6.87 10.24 2.92
CA ILE A 253 8.07 10.79 3.58
C ILE A 253 9.23 10.88 2.59
N ASP A 254 9.50 9.82 1.83
CA ASP A 254 10.57 9.81 0.82
C ASP A 254 10.31 10.79 -0.35
N SER A 255 9.05 11.22 -0.52
CA SER A 255 8.66 12.27 -1.49
C SER A 255 8.68 13.68 -0.91
N GLY A 256 9.01 13.84 0.39
CA GLY A 256 8.98 15.13 1.09
C GLY A 256 7.57 15.65 1.39
N ILE A 257 6.53 14.79 1.33
CA ILE A 257 5.15 15.17 1.65
C ILE A 257 4.92 14.88 3.14
N THR A 258 5.33 15.81 3.97
CA THR A 258 5.30 15.72 5.44
C THR A 258 4.78 17.01 6.04
N GLY A 259 4.56 17.02 7.37
CA GLY A 259 4.09 18.20 8.10
C GLY A 259 2.58 18.35 8.17
N LYS A 260 2.13 19.15 9.13
CA LYS A 260 0.69 19.41 9.36
C LYS A 260 0.02 20.14 8.19
N GLU A 261 0.76 20.93 7.44
CA GLU A 261 0.30 21.66 6.25
C GLU A 261 -0.19 20.73 5.13
N ASN A 262 0.38 19.54 5.03
CA ASN A 262 0.02 18.53 4.03
C ASN A 262 -1.02 17.51 4.53
N LEU A 263 -1.55 17.68 5.75
CA LEU A 263 -2.42 16.70 6.41
C LEU A 263 -3.68 16.37 5.60
N LYS A 264 -4.26 17.37 4.91
CA LYS A 264 -5.45 17.15 4.06
C LYS A 264 -5.13 16.19 2.91
N GLU A 265 -4.01 16.37 2.24
CA GLU A 265 -3.57 15.55 1.12
C GLU A 265 -3.13 14.16 1.57
N ILE A 266 -2.45 14.06 2.72
CA ILE A 266 -2.08 12.80 3.36
C ILE A 266 -3.32 11.96 3.67
N ASN A 267 -4.34 12.57 4.32
CA ASN A 267 -5.59 11.88 4.61
C ASN A 267 -6.32 11.44 3.33
N LYS A 268 -6.37 12.29 2.31
CA LYS A 268 -6.99 11.97 1.03
C LYS A 268 -6.30 10.77 0.36
N SER A 269 -4.97 10.74 0.37
CA SER A 269 -4.19 9.61 -0.17
C SER A 269 -4.44 8.32 0.62
N SER A 270 -4.48 8.41 1.96
CA SER A 270 -4.78 7.29 2.85
C SER A 270 -6.18 6.70 2.59
N VAL A 271 -7.22 7.56 2.56
CA VAL A 271 -8.61 7.15 2.28
C VAL A 271 -8.75 6.58 0.87
N MET A 272 -8.07 7.16 -0.11
CA MET A 272 -8.07 6.64 -1.48
C MET A 272 -7.47 5.23 -1.55
N GLY A 273 -6.33 4.98 -0.87
CA GLY A 273 -5.71 3.66 -0.81
C GLY A 273 -6.64 2.61 -0.19
N MET A 274 -7.26 2.95 0.95
CA MET A 274 -8.25 2.09 1.62
C MET A 274 -9.48 1.84 0.74
N GLY A 275 -9.98 2.88 0.07
CA GLY A 275 -11.13 2.76 -0.84
C GLY A 275 -10.85 1.80 -2.00
N ILE A 276 -9.70 1.92 -2.66
CA ILE A 276 -9.27 1.01 -3.72
C ILE A 276 -9.20 -0.43 -3.19
N ALA A 277 -8.54 -0.64 -2.05
CA ALA A 277 -8.42 -1.95 -1.43
C ALA A 277 -9.79 -2.55 -1.08
N THR A 278 -10.72 -1.74 -0.57
CA THR A 278 -12.08 -2.17 -0.20
C THR A 278 -12.88 -2.60 -1.43
N ILE A 279 -12.84 -1.84 -2.52
CA ILE A 279 -13.54 -2.17 -3.78
C ILE A 279 -13.06 -3.53 -4.31
N VAL A 280 -11.75 -3.74 -4.37
CA VAL A 280 -11.18 -5.01 -4.84
C VAL A 280 -11.59 -6.17 -3.95
N ARG A 281 -11.64 -5.97 -2.62
CA ARG A 281 -12.08 -7.00 -1.67
C ARG A 281 -13.52 -7.41 -1.87
N ILE A 282 -14.42 -6.43 -1.98
CA ILE A 282 -15.85 -6.70 -2.22
C ILE A 282 -16.00 -7.44 -3.55
N PHE A 283 -15.32 -7.00 -4.59
CA PHE A 283 -15.42 -7.61 -5.91
C PHE A 283 -14.90 -9.05 -5.89
N LEU A 284 -13.74 -9.29 -5.31
CA LEU A 284 -13.18 -10.64 -5.24
C LEU A 284 -14.03 -11.57 -4.40
N PHE A 285 -14.52 -11.10 -3.24
CA PHE A 285 -15.45 -11.86 -2.39
C PHE A 285 -16.70 -12.26 -3.18
N LEU A 286 -17.33 -11.31 -3.87
CA LEU A 286 -18.53 -11.61 -4.66
C LEU A 286 -18.22 -12.60 -5.79
N ALA A 287 -17.10 -12.48 -6.48
CA ALA A 287 -16.70 -13.43 -7.52
C ALA A 287 -16.56 -14.85 -6.99
N VAL A 288 -15.88 -15.01 -5.84
CA VAL A 288 -15.70 -16.34 -5.22
C VAL A 288 -17.01 -16.87 -4.62
N LEU A 289 -17.79 -16.01 -3.95
CA LEU A 289 -19.07 -16.39 -3.35
C LEU A 289 -20.05 -16.92 -4.39
N GLY A 290 -20.11 -16.31 -5.57
CA GLY A 290 -20.97 -16.77 -6.65
C GLY A 290 -20.66 -18.22 -7.06
N VAL A 291 -19.40 -18.59 -7.09
CA VAL A 291 -18.97 -19.96 -7.39
C VAL A 291 -19.28 -20.91 -6.25
N VAL A 292 -18.88 -20.54 -5.03
CA VAL A 292 -19.09 -21.39 -3.83
C VAL A 292 -20.57 -21.73 -3.66
N VAL A 293 -21.46 -20.75 -3.83
CA VAL A 293 -22.91 -20.97 -3.71
C VAL A 293 -23.45 -21.81 -4.87
N ALA A 294 -23.00 -21.56 -6.11
CA ALA A 294 -23.46 -22.32 -7.28
C ALA A 294 -23.03 -23.81 -7.22
N THR A 295 -21.91 -24.11 -6.60
CA THR A 295 -21.33 -25.46 -6.52
C THR A 295 -21.65 -26.17 -5.20
N ALA A 296 -22.20 -25.48 -4.20
CA ALA A 296 -22.54 -26.03 -2.87
C ALA A 296 -23.49 -27.26 -2.89
N THR A 297 -24.26 -27.44 -3.97
CA THR A 297 -25.15 -28.59 -4.17
C THR A 297 -24.43 -29.80 -4.77
N SER A 298 -23.18 -29.71 -5.14
CA SER A 298 -22.39 -30.82 -5.69
C SER A 298 -21.71 -31.60 -4.57
N PRO A 299 -21.86 -32.94 -4.50
CA PRO A 299 -21.24 -33.78 -3.47
C PRO A 299 -19.69 -33.77 -3.51
N ALA A 300 -19.10 -33.26 -4.58
CA ALA A 300 -17.63 -33.19 -4.77
C ALA A 300 -17.09 -31.76 -4.59
N HIS A 301 -17.85 -30.86 -3.95
CA HIS A 301 -17.42 -29.47 -3.81
C HIS A 301 -16.35 -29.33 -2.73
N THR A 302 -15.10 -29.28 -3.15
CA THR A 302 -13.96 -28.78 -2.36
C THR A 302 -13.07 -27.96 -3.27
N LEU A 303 -12.72 -26.75 -2.83
CA LEU A 303 -11.73 -25.96 -3.55
C LEU A 303 -10.33 -26.56 -3.37
N ASP A 304 -9.50 -26.50 -4.40
CA ASP A 304 -8.11 -26.92 -4.31
C ASP A 304 -7.36 -26.12 -3.23
N VAL A 305 -6.90 -26.81 -2.20
CA VAL A 305 -6.18 -26.22 -1.05
C VAL A 305 -4.91 -25.49 -1.49
N ALA A 306 -4.27 -25.95 -2.58
CA ALA A 306 -3.05 -25.32 -3.10
C ALA A 306 -3.29 -23.94 -3.73
N ASN A 307 -4.47 -23.72 -4.34
CA ASN A 307 -4.87 -22.44 -4.92
C ASN A 307 -6.40 -22.26 -4.95
N PRO A 308 -7.04 -22.08 -3.76
CA PRO A 308 -8.49 -22.15 -3.64
C PRO A 308 -9.23 -21.12 -4.49
N THR A 309 -8.68 -19.91 -4.60
CA THR A 309 -9.30 -18.85 -5.40
C THR A 309 -9.17 -19.12 -6.90
N ALA A 310 -8.04 -19.66 -7.37
CA ALA A 310 -7.89 -20.02 -8.79
C ALA A 310 -8.87 -21.12 -9.17
N ASP A 311 -9.08 -22.12 -8.29
CA ASP A 311 -10.02 -23.20 -8.51
C ASP A 311 -11.47 -22.68 -8.53
N ALA A 312 -11.82 -21.75 -7.63
CA ALA A 312 -13.11 -21.09 -7.68
C ALA A 312 -13.35 -20.41 -9.05
N PHE A 313 -12.36 -19.70 -9.58
CA PHE A 313 -12.45 -19.06 -10.89
C PHE A 313 -12.54 -20.10 -12.04
N LEU A 314 -11.87 -21.25 -11.89
CA LEU A 314 -11.96 -22.36 -12.85
C LEU A 314 -13.39 -22.94 -12.89
N GLN A 315 -13.96 -23.19 -11.73
CA GLN A 315 -15.31 -23.77 -11.59
C GLN A 315 -16.39 -22.78 -12.06
N GLY A 316 -16.24 -21.47 -11.76
CA GLY A 316 -17.24 -20.46 -12.08
C GLY A 316 -17.19 -19.91 -13.50
N ALA A 317 -16.01 -19.77 -14.08
CA ALA A 317 -15.81 -19.12 -15.39
C ALA A 317 -14.91 -19.94 -16.33
N GLY A 318 -14.70 -21.23 -16.01
CA GLY A 318 -13.92 -22.17 -16.82
C GLY A 318 -12.47 -21.73 -17.01
N GLN A 319 -11.82 -22.21 -18.05
CA GLN A 319 -10.40 -21.93 -18.34
C GLN A 319 -10.12 -20.44 -18.53
N ILE A 320 -11.06 -19.65 -19.00
CA ILE A 320 -10.92 -18.20 -19.15
C ILE A 320 -10.82 -17.55 -17.77
N GLY A 321 -11.73 -17.90 -16.86
CA GLY A 321 -11.69 -17.42 -15.47
C GLY A 321 -10.39 -17.81 -14.76
N TYR A 322 -9.97 -19.06 -14.91
CA TYR A 322 -8.70 -19.55 -14.36
C TYR A 322 -7.48 -18.72 -14.81
N ARG A 323 -7.36 -18.47 -16.12
CA ARG A 323 -6.29 -17.62 -16.67
C ARG A 323 -6.38 -16.17 -16.22
N PHE A 324 -7.58 -15.62 -16.13
CA PHE A 324 -7.80 -14.28 -15.62
C PHE A 324 -7.39 -14.15 -14.17
N PHE A 325 -7.72 -15.12 -13.32
CA PHE A 325 -7.24 -15.13 -11.95
C PHE A 325 -5.70 -15.25 -11.87
N GLY A 326 -5.10 -16.06 -12.74
CA GLY A 326 -3.64 -16.13 -12.86
C GLY A 326 -3.01 -14.77 -13.12
N LEU A 327 -3.61 -13.94 -13.98
CA LEU A 327 -3.16 -12.57 -14.22
C LEU A 327 -3.36 -11.68 -12.98
N VAL A 328 -4.51 -11.81 -12.29
CA VAL A 328 -4.80 -11.05 -11.07
C VAL A 328 -3.75 -11.32 -9.97
N ILE A 329 -3.52 -12.59 -9.64
CA ILE A 329 -2.58 -12.96 -8.58
C ILE A 329 -1.13 -12.62 -8.96
N LEU A 330 -0.76 -12.71 -10.24
CA LEU A 330 0.54 -12.30 -10.73
C LEU A 330 0.76 -10.78 -10.56
N CYS A 331 -0.22 -9.96 -10.98
CA CYS A 331 -0.17 -8.51 -10.78
C CYS A 331 -0.06 -8.14 -9.29
N ALA A 332 -0.87 -8.76 -8.45
CA ALA A 332 -0.85 -8.56 -7.01
C ALA A 332 0.48 -8.99 -6.38
N ALA A 333 1.05 -10.11 -6.82
CA ALA A 333 2.31 -10.63 -6.31
C ALA A 333 3.48 -9.71 -6.64
N ILE A 334 3.65 -9.32 -7.90
CA ILE A 334 4.77 -8.46 -8.31
C ILE A 334 4.73 -7.11 -7.57
N THR A 335 3.55 -6.48 -7.48
CA THR A 335 3.40 -5.21 -6.74
C THR A 335 3.67 -5.37 -5.26
N SER A 336 3.23 -6.49 -4.65
CA SER A 336 3.43 -6.78 -3.23
C SER A 336 4.88 -7.14 -2.89
N ILE A 337 5.60 -7.91 -3.73
CA ILE A 337 7.03 -8.20 -3.56
C ILE A 337 7.81 -6.88 -3.51
N VAL A 338 7.54 -5.99 -4.47
CA VAL A 338 8.21 -4.69 -4.59
C VAL A 338 7.90 -3.80 -3.38
N GLY A 339 6.62 -3.65 -3.03
CA GLY A 339 6.18 -2.81 -1.92
C GLY A 339 6.65 -3.32 -0.56
N CYS A 340 6.62 -4.62 -0.34
CA CYS A 340 7.08 -5.27 0.88
C CYS A 340 8.58 -5.09 1.10
N ALA A 341 9.39 -5.39 0.09
CA ALA A 341 10.84 -5.27 0.16
C ALA A 341 11.27 -3.81 0.40
N TYR A 342 10.71 -2.84 -0.35
CA TYR A 342 10.94 -1.42 -0.16
C TYR A 342 10.62 -0.97 1.26
N THR A 343 9.43 -1.30 1.76
CA THR A 343 8.99 -0.84 3.07
C THR A 343 9.76 -1.50 4.20
N SER A 344 10.00 -2.81 4.14
CA SER A 344 10.77 -3.53 5.15
C SER A 344 12.20 -3.00 5.27
N VAL A 345 12.90 -2.78 4.15
CA VAL A 345 14.25 -2.20 4.16
C VAL A 345 14.24 -0.76 4.64
N SER A 346 13.18 0.01 4.40
CA SER A 346 13.07 1.40 4.88
C SER A 346 13.10 1.49 6.41
N PHE A 347 12.69 0.44 7.15
CA PHE A 347 12.81 0.36 8.59
C PHE A 347 14.27 0.20 9.09
N LEU A 348 15.16 -0.23 8.23
CA LEU A 348 16.58 -0.42 8.57
C LEU A 348 17.45 0.80 8.25
N LYS A 349 16.97 1.73 7.42
CA LYS A 349 17.76 2.89 6.94
C LYS A 349 18.32 3.75 8.06
N THR A 350 17.51 4.01 9.09
CA THR A 350 17.89 4.90 10.19
C THR A 350 18.95 4.31 11.10
N PHE A 351 19.11 2.98 11.11
CA PHE A 351 20.10 2.31 11.98
C PHE A 351 21.50 2.24 11.38
N SER A 352 21.62 2.41 10.05
CA SER A 352 22.91 2.31 9.38
C SER A 352 22.97 3.20 8.13
N LYS A 353 23.92 4.13 8.12
CA LYS A 353 24.25 4.93 6.94
C LYS A 353 24.66 4.06 5.74
N THR A 354 25.20 2.87 5.99
CA THR A 354 25.53 1.92 4.93
C THR A 354 24.27 1.38 4.25
N ILE A 355 23.22 1.07 5.03
CA ILE A 355 21.93 0.61 4.49
C ILE A 355 21.27 1.76 3.73
N GLU A 356 21.26 2.96 4.30
CA GLU A 356 20.68 4.15 3.64
C GLU A 356 21.36 4.43 2.28
N LYS A 357 22.70 4.44 2.26
CA LYS A 357 23.48 4.68 1.03
C LYS A 357 23.31 3.57 -0.02
N ASN A 358 23.13 2.33 0.42
CA ASN A 358 23.05 1.15 -0.43
C ASN A 358 21.65 0.50 -0.44
N GLU A 359 20.60 1.27 -0.10
CA GLU A 359 19.21 0.81 0.03
C GLU A 359 18.80 -0.15 -1.11
N LYS A 360 19.10 0.22 -2.33
CA LYS A 360 18.80 -0.58 -3.53
C LYS A 360 19.30 -2.03 -3.42
N TRP A 361 20.55 -2.22 -2.95
CA TRP A 361 21.14 -3.55 -2.84
C TRP A 361 20.57 -4.35 -1.66
N PHE A 362 20.20 -3.67 -0.57
CA PHE A 362 19.49 -4.32 0.55
C PHE A 362 18.09 -4.77 0.14
N ILE A 363 17.38 -4.00 -0.68
CA ILE A 363 16.09 -4.41 -1.25
C ILE A 363 16.26 -5.63 -2.18
N VAL A 364 17.24 -5.60 -3.07
CA VAL A 364 17.56 -6.75 -3.94
C VAL A 364 17.91 -7.99 -3.12
N GLY A 365 18.71 -7.85 -2.06
CA GLY A 365 19.04 -8.93 -1.14
C GLY A 365 17.82 -9.49 -0.42
N PHE A 366 16.93 -8.62 0.05
CA PHE A 366 15.68 -9.01 0.70
C PHE A 366 14.78 -9.84 -0.23
N ILE A 367 14.63 -9.42 -1.50
CA ILE A 367 13.86 -10.17 -2.50
C ILE A 367 14.54 -11.52 -2.81
N ALA A 368 15.86 -11.53 -2.97
CA ALA A 368 16.62 -12.76 -3.25
C ALA A 368 16.48 -13.77 -2.11
N ILE A 369 16.63 -13.34 -0.86
CA ILE A 369 16.42 -14.19 0.34
C ILE A 369 14.99 -14.72 0.35
N SER A 370 13.98 -13.88 0.13
CA SER A 370 12.58 -14.31 0.08
C SER A 370 12.34 -15.36 -0.99
N THR A 371 12.97 -15.20 -2.16
CA THR A 371 12.85 -16.14 -3.29
C THR A 371 13.45 -17.49 -2.95
N VAL A 372 14.65 -17.52 -2.38
CA VAL A 372 15.31 -18.76 -1.95
C VAL A 372 14.51 -19.45 -0.85
N CYS A 373 14.06 -18.70 0.17
CA CYS A 373 13.24 -19.26 1.25
C CYS A 373 11.94 -19.86 0.73
N MET A 374 11.27 -19.22 -0.26
CA MET A 374 10.06 -19.76 -0.87
C MET A 374 10.35 -21.04 -1.64
N ALA A 375 11.44 -21.09 -2.38
CA ALA A 375 11.84 -22.28 -3.14
C ALA A 375 12.13 -23.48 -2.22
N LEU A 376 12.62 -23.23 -0.99
CA LEU A 376 12.85 -24.27 0.02
C LEU A 376 11.56 -24.69 0.75
N ALA A 377 10.64 -23.75 1.02
CA ALA A 377 9.42 -24.01 1.77
C ALA A 377 8.31 -24.72 0.96
N GLY A 378 8.16 -24.38 -0.33
CA GLY A 378 7.31 -25.07 -1.28
C GLY A 378 5.78 -25.02 -1.08
N GLN A 379 5.26 -24.26 -0.09
CA GLN A 379 3.82 -24.19 0.25
C GLN A 379 3.29 -22.76 0.25
N PRO A 380 3.06 -22.13 -0.91
CA PRO A 380 2.70 -20.72 -1.00
C PRO A 380 1.42 -20.35 -0.24
N ALA A 381 0.35 -21.13 -0.40
CA ALA A 381 -0.95 -20.83 0.18
C ALA A 381 -0.91 -20.83 1.73
N VAL A 382 -0.22 -21.80 2.33
CA VAL A 382 -0.06 -21.90 3.80
C VAL A 382 0.73 -20.70 4.32
N LEU A 383 1.83 -20.37 3.67
CA LEU A 383 2.67 -19.23 4.07
C LEU A 383 1.95 -17.88 3.94
N LEU A 384 1.09 -17.71 2.94
CA LEU A 384 0.28 -16.49 2.78
C LEU A 384 -0.74 -16.30 3.90
N VAL A 385 -1.39 -17.38 4.33
CA VAL A 385 -2.32 -17.33 5.48
C VAL A 385 -1.57 -17.07 6.77
N LEU A 386 -0.46 -17.78 7.00
CA LEU A 386 0.40 -17.62 8.17
C LEU A 386 0.96 -16.20 8.26
N ALA A 387 1.42 -15.63 7.15
CA ALA A 387 1.91 -14.25 7.11
C ALA A 387 0.85 -13.25 7.58
N GLY A 388 -0.42 -13.42 7.16
CA GLY A 388 -1.52 -12.58 7.63
C GLY A 388 -1.72 -12.70 9.14
N ALA A 389 -1.79 -13.90 9.66
CA ALA A 389 -1.98 -14.15 11.10
C ALA A 389 -0.83 -13.57 11.95
N LEU A 390 0.43 -13.82 11.60
CA LEU A 390 1.60 -13.28 12.31
C LEU A 390 1.63 -11.75 12.29
N ASN A 391 1.34 -11.12 11.15
CA ASN A 391 1.31 -9.68 11.07
C ASN A 391 0.11 -9.06 11.81
N GLY A 392 -0.98 -9.80 11.99
CA GLY A 392 -2.08 -9.44 12.88
C GLY A 392 -1.65 -9.32 14.34
N LEU A 393 -0.74 -10.19 14.80
CA LEU A 393 -0.17 -10.12 16.15
C LEU A 393 0.78 -8.92 16.35
N ILE A 394 1.44 -8.45 15.30
CA ILE A 394 2.33 -7.28 15.35
C ILE A 394 1.54 -5.97 15.42
N LEU A 395 0.33 -5.95 14.86
CA LEU A 395 -0.47 -4.73 14.70
C LEU A 395 -0.77 -3.98 16.00
N PRO A 396 -1.23 -4.60 17.11
CA PRO A 396 -1.52 -3.86 18.35
C PRO A 396 -0.27 -3.18 18.93
N ILE A 397 0.91 -3.75 18.74
CA ILE A 397 2.18 -3.17 19.20
C ILE A 397 2.52 -1.94 18.37
N THR A 398 2.51 -2.05 17.05
CA THR A 398 2.88 -0.95 16.14
C THR A 398 1.89 0.20 16.21
N LEU A 399 0.58 -0.08 16.26
CA LEU A 399 -0.45 0.93 16.42
C LEU A 399 -0.36 1.59 17.80
N GLY A 400 -0.20 0.82 18.87
CA GLY A 400 -0.05 1.33 20.24
C GLY A 400 1.09 2.34 20.37
N VAL A 401 2.24 2.04 19.78
CA VAL A 401 3.40 2.97 19.73
C VAL A 401 3.03 4.25 18.98
N CYS A 402 2.33 4.17 17.83
CA CYS A 402 1.89 5.34 17.09
C CYS A 402 0.89 6.19 17.89
N LEU A 403 -0.05 5.56 18.63
CA LEU A 403 -1.01 6.28 19.46
C LEU A 403 -0.33 7.02 20.62
N ILE A 404 0.64 6.40 21.30
CA ILE A 404 1.44 7.07 22.33
C ILE A 404 2.21 8.24 21.70
N ALA A 405 2.82 8.04 20.54
CA ALA A 405 3.57 9.06 19.84
C ALA A 405 2.70 10.25 19.47
N SER A 406 1.43 10.01 19.08
CA SER A 406 0.47 11.06 18.71
C SER A 406 0.19 12.06 19.82
N GLN A 407 0.44 11.71 21.10
CA GLN A 407 0.25 12.54 22.27
C GLN A 407 1.54 13.25 22.74
N LYS A 408 2.71 12.90 22.12
CA LYS A 408 3.99 13.50 22.48
C LYS A 408 4.30 14.72 21.63
N LYS A 409 4.37 15.92 22.25
CA LYS A 409 4.77 17.16 21.57
C LYS A 409 6.17 17.08 20.95
N SER A 410 7.07 16.32 21.57
CA SER A 410 8.42 16.07 21.04
C SER A 410 8.45 15.29 19.72
N VAL A 411 7.34 14.62 19.35
CA VAL A 411 7.16 13.88 18.11
C VAL A 411 6.34 14.69 17.11
N MET A 412 5.20 15.26 17.58
CA MET A 412 4.19 15.84 16.71
C MET A 412 4.34 17.37 16.53
N GLY A 413 5.17 18.03 17.37
CA GLY A 413 5.25 19.48 17.45
C GLY A 413 4.18 20.07 18.40
N GLU A 414 4.40 21.33 18.81
CA GLU A 414 3.56 22.02 19.80
C GLU A 414 2.14 22.29 19.29
N ASP A 415 1.99 22.58 18.00
CA ASP A 415 0.72 23.03 17.40
C ASP A 415 -0.12 21.90 16.80
N TYR A 416 0.28 20.65 16.95
CA TYR A 416 -0.49 19.53 16.45
C TYR A 416 -1.38 18.94 17.55
N HIS A 417 -2.67 18.80 17.24
CA HIS A 417 -3.64 18.13 18.11
C HIS A 417 -4.21 16.90 17.38
N HIS A 418 -3.96 15.72 17.95
CA HIS A 418 -4.52 14.50 17.41
C HIS A 418 -6.04 14.43 17.69
N PRO A 419 -6.90 14.11 16.71
CA PRO A 419 -8.34 14.03 16.93
C PRO A 419 -8.69 12.99 17.99
N VAL A 420 -9.41 13.41 19.05
CA VAL A 420 -9.76 12.55 20.19
C VAL A 420 -10.54 11.31 19.74
N LEU A 421 -11.50 11.47 18.82
CA LEU A 421 -12.26 10.35 18.28
C LEU A 421 -11.33 9.30 17.63
N LEU A 422 -10.35 9.76 16.83
CA LEU A 422 -9.43 8.86 16.15
C LEU A 422 -8.48 8.15 17.13
N LEU A 423 -8.08 8.85 18.21
CA LEU A 423 -7.32 8.27 19.31
C LEU A 423 -8.09 7.16 20.01
N VAL A 424 -9.33 7.45 20.43
CA VAL A 424 -10.20 6.50 21.15
C VAL A 424 -10.47 5.26 20.28
N LEU A 425 -10.85 5.48 19.02
CA LEU A 425 -11.04 4.38 18.06
C LEU A 425 -9.75 3.57 17.85
N GLY A 426 -8.60 4.24 17.79
CA GLY A 426 -7.31 3.57 17.72
C GLY A 426 -7.02 2.67 18.93
N ILE A 427 -7.32 3.14 20.15
CA ILE A 427 -7.19 2.35 21.38
C ILE A 427 -8.12 1.13 21.33
N VAL A 428 -9.36 1.30 20.87
CA VAL A 428 -10.30 0.17 20.68
C VAL A 428 -9.71 -0.86 19.72
N VAL A 429 -9.10 -0.44 18.61
CA VAL A 429 -8.46 -1.36 17.67
C VAL A 429 -7.29 -2.10 18.31
N VAL A 430 -6.45 -1.42 19.12
CA VAL A 430 -5.35 -2.08 19.86
C VAL A 430 -5.89 -3.18 20.78
N VAL A 431 -6.94 -2.89 21.54
CA VAL A 431 -7.54 -3.86 22.46
C VAL A 431 -8.16 -5.03 21.70
N VAL A 432 -8.96 -4.75 20.67
CA VAL A 432 -9.63 -5.78 19.85
C VAL A 432 -8.61 -6.65 19.13
N SER A 433 -7.64 -6.06 18.43
CA SER A 433 -6.62 -6.84 17.72
C SER A 433 -5.70 -7.62 18.68
N GLY A 434 -5.40 -7.08 19.85
CA GLY A 434 -4.67 -7.78 20.90
C GLY A 434 -5.44 -8.99 21.44
N TYR A 435 -6.73 -8.82 21.73
CA TYR A 435 -7.61 -9.90 22.16
C TYR A 435 -7.71 -11.01 21.09
N LEU A 436 -8.01 -10.62 19.84
CA LEU A 436 -8.07 -11.56 18.73
C LEU A 436 -6.73 -12.28 18.51
N GLY A 437 -5.61 -11.58 18.71
CA GLY A 437 -4.27 -12.16 18.64
C GLY A 437 -4.06 -13.26 19.67
N ILE A 438 -4.36 -12.99 20.94
CA ILE A 438 -4.19 -13.94 22.03
C ILE A 438 -5.09 -15.17 21.84
N THR A 439 -6.36 -14.95 21.50
CA THR A 439 -7.33 -16.05 21.31
C THR A 439 -7.02 -16.92 20.09
N SER A 440 -6.38 -16.35 19.06
CA SER A 440 -6.01 -17.09 17.83
C SER A 440 -4.67 -17.82 17.93
N LEU A 441 -3.88 -17.63 19.01
CA LEU A 441 -2.60 -18.34 19.18
C LEU A 441 -2.74 -19.86 19.22
N SER A 442 -3.81 -20.37 19.84
CA SER A 442 -4.12 -21.79 19.87
C SER A 442 -4.45 -22.36 18.48
N SER A 443 -5.15 -21.59 17.65
CA SER A 443 -5.47 -21.96 16.29
C SER A 443 -4.24 -21.93 15.36
N LEU A 444 -3.28 -21.03 15.63
CA LEU A 444 -2.01 -20.97 14.89
C LEU A 444 -1.13 -22.18 15.17
N SER A 445 -1.12 -22.72 16.39
CA SER A 445 -0.35 -23.93 16.71
C SER A 445 -0.84 -25.14 15.92
N ALA A 446 -2.14 -25.21 15.60
CA ALA A 446 -2.72 -26.26 14.76
C ALA A 446 -2.30 -26.18 13.27
N LEU A 447 -1.75 -25.04 12.81
CA LEU A 447 -1.19 -24.92 11.45
C LEU A 447 0.23 -25.52 11.34
N PHE A 448 0.88 -25.79 12.48
CA PHE A 448 2.23 -26.37 12.54
C PHE A 448 2.22 -27.85 13.00
N ALA A 449 1.06 -28.36 13.45
CA ALA A 449 0.85 -29.76 13.80
C ALA A 449 0.35 -30.58 12.60
#